data_600a38635712b1380ab684a5236bedd1
#
_entry.id   600a38635712b1380ab684a5236bedd1
#
_cell.length_a   1.000
_cell.length_b   1.000
_cell.length_c   1.000
_cell.angle_alpha   90.00
_cell.angle_beta   90.00
_cell.angle_gamma   90.00
#
_symmetry.space_group_name_H-M   'P 1'
#
loop_
_entity.id
_entity.type
_entity.pdbx_description
1 polymer ?
#
loop_
_entity_poly.entity_id
_entity_poly.type
_entity_poly.pdbx_seq_one_letter_code
_entity_poly.pdbx_strand_id
1 'polypeptide(L)'
;FEDHRPLYDWVVKECAFPYPPRQIEFAKLYLTNVVTGKRYIKKLVEDKVVDGWDDPRLVTIAALRRRGYTKESLAQFIKLSGISKAQSSSDYSLLEYCIREDLKLKKPRYMAVLDPIKLVIDNYEGEGEILRIPNNLENEALGEREVSFSKDLYIERDDFMPDPPKKYKRLTMENEVRLMGAYFVKAVSYECNEEGNVTVVHCTYDPKTKSGSGFTERKAKGTIHWVDAKTAFQAEVRLYEQLIDEEKGKLNADGSLNFNPNSLNVKE
;
A
#
# COMPACT_ATOMS: atom_id res chain seq x y z
N PHE A 1 27.68 -2.33 -22.61
CA PHE A 1 29.17 -2.44 -22.45
C PHE A 1 29.82 -3.44 -23.39
N GLU A 2 29.05 -4.06 -24.29
CA GLU A 2 29.58 -5.05 -25.26
C GLU A 2 30.67 -4.44 -26.14
N ASP A 3 30.49 -3.20 -26.56
CA ASP A 3 31.47 -2.44 -27.34
C ASP A 3 32.85 -2.29 -26.67
N HIS A 4 32.91 -2.46 -25.34
CA HIS A 4 34.13 -2.38 -24.54
C HIS A 4 34.83 -3.73 -24.33
N ARG A 5 34.28 -4.83 -24.87
CA ARG A 5 34.89 -6.16 -24.72
C ARG A 5 36.30 -6.25 -25.30
N PRO A 6 36.61 -5.66 -26.48
CA PRO A 6 37.97 -5.68 -26.98
C PRO A 6 38.99 -5.01 -26.06
N LEU A 7 38.59 -3.88 -25.41
CA LEU A 7 39.42 -3.22 -24.40
C LEU A 7 39.62 -4.08 -23.17
N TYR A 8 38.55 -4.73 -22.68
CA TYR A 8 38.62 -5.66 -21.55
C TYR A 8 39.58 -6.81 -21.82
N ASP A 9 39.44 -7.47 -22.98
CA ASP A 9 40.26 -8.60 -23.38
C ASP A 9 41.74 -8.18 -23.49
N TRP A 10 42.02 -6.98 -24.04
CA TRP A 10 43.35 -6.43 -24.10
C TRP A 10 43.95 -6.18 -22.71
N VAL A 11 43.21 -5.58 -21.76
CA VAL A 11 43.67 -5.36 -20.38
C VAL A 11 43.99 -6.69 -19.70
N VAL A 12 43.10 -7.68 -19.81
CA VAL A 12 43.29 -9.00 -19.21
C VAL A 12 44.56 -9.68 -19.74
N LYS A 13 44.81 -9.55 -21.04
CA LYS A 13 46.03 -10.07 -21.69
C LYS A 13 47.28 -9.40 -21.22
N GLU A 14 47.32 -8.06 -21.20
CA GLU A 14 48.48 -7.27 -20.77
C GLU A 14 48.80 -7.43 -19.28
N CYS A 15 47.78 -7.65 -18.46
CA CYS A 15 47.94 -7.98 -17.05
C CYS A 15 48.38 -9.43 -16.78
N ALA A 16 48.50 -10.24 -17.84
CA ALA A 16 48.95 -11.63 -17.76
C ALA A 16 48.21 -12.49 -16.69
N PHE A 17 46.88 -12.34 -16.59
CA PHE A 17 46.10 -13.12 -15.62
C PHE A 17 46.19 -14.61 -15.94
N PRO A 18 46.60 -15.46 -14.97
CA PRO A 18 46.71 -16.91 -15.16
C PRO A 18 45.36 -17.60 -15.44
N TYR A 19 44.28 -17.02 -14.89
CA TYR A 19 42.89 -17.46 -15.05
C TYR A 19 42.02 -16.27 -15.43
N PRO A 20 41.96 -15.87 -16.72
CA PRO A 20 41.27 -14.66 -17.12
C PRO A 20 39.76 -14.78 -16.89
N PRO A 21 39.15 -13.87 -16.12
CA PRO A 21 37.70 -13.84 -15.96
C PRO A 21 37.04 -13.47 -17.29
N ARG A 22 35.80 -13.95 -17.47
CA ARG A 22 35.01 -13.65 -18.66
C ARG A 22 34.10 -12.45 -18.43
N GLN A 23 34.10 -11.47 -19.31
CA GLN A 23 33.11 -10.40 -19.30
C GLN A 23 31.76 -10.93 -19.78
N ILE A 24 30.70 -10.63 -19.03
CA ILE A 24 29.32 -10.97 -19.35
C ILE A 24 28.49 -9.70 -19.24
N GLU A 25 27.82 -9.33 -20.33
CA GLU A 25 26.98 -8.15 -20.41
C GLU A 25 25.49 -8.54 -20.28
N PHE A 26 24.75 -7.64 -19.65
CA PHE A 26 23.30 -7.73 -19.56
C PHE A 26 22.63 -6.48 -20.13
N ALA A 27 21.46 -6.65 -20.70
CA ALA A 27 20.65 -5.51 -21.09
C ALA A 27 20.12 -4.75 -19.86
N LYS A 28 19.81 -3.50 -20.07
CA LYS A 28 19.17 -2.67 -19.05
C LYS A 28 17.74 -3.15 -18.81
N LEU A 29 17.39 -3.38 -17.56
CA LEU A 29 16.02 -3.61 -17.14
C LEU A 29 15.29 -2.26 -17.03
N TYR A 30 14.16 -2.15 -17.70
CA TYR A 30 13.26 -1.00 -17.61
C TYR A 30 12.05 -1.32 -16.75
N LEU A 31 11.59 -0.31 -16.03
CA LEU A 31 10.31 -0.33 -15.31
C LEU A 31 9.37 0.68 -15.95
N THR A 32 8.10 0.32 -16.07
CA THR A 32 7.06 1.24 -16.55
C THR A 32 6.84 2.40 -15.57
N ASN A 33 6.47 3.55 -16.09
CA ASN A 33 6.06 4.76 -15.33
C ASN A 33 7.09 5.31 -14.32
N VAL A 34 8.38 4.99 -14.49
CA VAL A 34 9.44 5.46 -13.60
C VAL A 34 10.55 6.19 -14.33
N VAL A 35 11.24 7.02 -13.58
CA VAL A 35 12.45 7.72 -14.03
C VAL A 35 13.69 7.03 -13.45
N THR A 36 14.56 6.48 -14.31
CA THR A 36 15.79 5.80 -13.89
C THR A 36 17.07 6.57 -14.29
N GLY A 37 16.96 7.53 -15.18
CA GLY A 37 18.12 8.29 -15.68
C GLY A 37 18.61 9.31 -14.65
N LYS A 38 19.89 9.21 -14.21
CA LYS A 38 20.49 10.09 -13.19
C LYS A 38 20.30 11.58 -13.50
N ARG A 39 20.45 11.99 -14.78
CA ARG A 39 20.29 13.40 -15.20
C ARG A 39 18.88 13.93 -14.97
N TYR A 40 17.87 13.09 -15.20
CA TYR A 40 16.46 13.44 -14.99
C TYR A 40 16.13 13.52 -13.50
N ILE A 41 16.59 12.53 -12.70
CA ILE A 41 16.40 12.55 -11.25
C ILE A 41 17.05 13.78 -10.63
N LYS A 42 18.28 14.11 -11.05
CA LYS A 42 18.98 15.31 -10.59
C LYS A 42 18.15 16.56 -10.87
N LYS A 43 17.61 16.70 -12.09
CA LYS A 43 16.75 17.83 -12.47
C LYS A 43 15.47 17.89 -11.62
N LEU A 44 14.79 16.77 -11.39
CA LEU A 44 13.60 16.72 -10.55
C LEU A 44 13.88 17.20 -9.11
N VAL A 45 15.06 16.89 -8.57
CA VAL A 45 15.48 17.35 -7.24
C VAL A 45 15.83 18.85 -7.27
N GLU A 46 16.56 19.32 -8.28
CA GLU A 46 16.94 20.73 -8.44
C GLU A 46 15.72 21.65 -8.65
N ASP A 47 14.75 21.17 -9.45
CA ASP A 47 13.49 21.89 -9.72
C ASP A 47 12.47 21.73 -8.56
N LYS A 48 12.83 21.02 -7.48
CA LYS A 48 11.96 20.75 -6.30
C LYS A 48 10.64 20.07 -6.64
N VAL A 49 10.59 19.29 -7.71
CA VAL A 49 9.44 18.43 -8.05
C VAL A 49 9.35 17.24 -7.09
N VAL A 50 10.51 16.79 -6.62
CA VAL A 50 10.65 15.78 -5.57
C VAL A 50 11.51 16.33 -4.43
N ASP A 51 11.29 15.84 -3.20
CA ASP A 51 11.95 16.34 -2.00
C ASP A 51 13.46 16.04 -1.97
N GLY A 52 13.90 14.98 -2.64
CA GLY A 52 15.29 14.55 -2.66
C GLY A 52 15.49 13.22 -3.37
N TRP A 53 16.70 12.68 -3.30
CA TRP A 53 17.05 11.40 -3.90
C TRP A 53 16.36 10.19 -3.24
N ASP A 54 15.81 10.38 -2.06
CA ASP A 54 15.05 9.40 -1.29
C ASP A 54 13.54 9.60 -1.36
N ASP A 55 13.07 10.51 -2.23
CA ASP A 55 11.63 10.73 -2.42
C ASP A 55 10.93 9.41 -2.80
N PRO A 56 9.85 9.03 -2.11
CA PRO A 56 9.15 7.75 -2.33
C PRO A 56 8.62 7.52 -3.75
N ARG A 57 8.51 8.56 -4.57
CA ARG A 57 8.11 8.47 -5.99
C ARG A 57 9.24 8.02 -6.91
N LEU A 58 10.47 7.98 -6.41
CA LEU A 58 11.65 7.55 -7.16
C LEU A 58 11.94 6.05 -6.94
N VAL A 59 12.77 5.48 -7.82
CA VAL A 59 13.26 4.09 -7.74
C VAL A 59 14.74 4.00 -7.39
N THR A 60 15.28 5.03 -6.75
CA THR A 60 16.63 4.95 -6.16
C THR A 60 16.62 3.97 -4.99
N ILE A 61 17.77 3.39 -4.66
CA ILE A 61 17.88 2.50 -3.48
C ILE A 61 17.49 3.24 -2.18
N ALA A 62 17.81 4.54 -2.08
CA ALA A 62 17.41 5.35 -0.94
C ALA A 62 15.88 5.51 -0.85
N ALA A 63 15.22 5.80 -1.97
CA ALA A 63 13.77 5.91 -2.06
C ALA A 63 13.06 4.59 -1.76
N LEU A 64 13.51 3.50 -2.35
CA LEU A 64 12.95 2.16 -2.09
C LEU A 64 13.13 1.78 -0.62
N ARG A 65 14.27 2.06 -0.01
CA ARG A 65 14.50 1.83 1.42
C ARG A 65 13.52 2.66 2.28
N ARG A 66 13.31 3.93 1.96
CA ARG A 66 12.36 4.80 2.66
C ARG A 66 10.93 4.29 2.56
N ARG A 67 10.53 3.72 1.42
CA ARG A 67 9.24 3.04 1.22
C ARG A 67 9.12 1.69 1.93
N GLY A 68 10.19 1.19 2.55
CA GLY A 68 10.18 -0.08 3.28
C GLY A 68 10.52 -1.31 2.44
N TYR A 69 11.05 -1.15 1.22
CA TYR A 69 11.52 -2.28 0.43
C TYR A 69 12.68 -2.99 1.13
N THR A 70 12.57 -4.30 1.24
CA THR A 70 13.58 -5.18 1.83
C THR A 70 14.54 -5.69 0.76
N LYS A 71 15.72 -6.13 1.17
CA LYS A 71 16.67 -6.78 0.25
C LYS A 71 16.09 -8.05 -0.37
N GLU A 72 15.25 -8.77 0.39
CA GLU A 72 14.59 -10.00 -0.06
C GLU A 72 13.56 -9.70 -1.16
N SER A 73 12.74 -8.65 -1.00
CA SER A 73 11.77 -8.24 -2.02
C SER A 73 12.44 -7.78 -3.31
N LEU A 74 13.55 -7.05 -3.23
CA LEU A 74 14.33 -6.63 -4.40
C LEU A 74 15.00 -7.83 -5.08
N ALA A 75 15.57 -8.77 -4.32
CA ALA A 75 16.14 -10.00 -4.87
C ALA A 75 15.07 -10.85 -5.58
N GLN A 76 13.88 -10.95 -4.98
CA GLN A 76 12.74 -11.65 -5.60
C GLN A 76 12.30 -10.98 -6.89
N PHE A 77 12.23 -9.65 -6.92
CA PHE A 77 11.90 -8.89 -8.12
C PHE A 77 12.90 -9.19 -9.26
N ILE A 78 14.22 -9.14 -8.99
CA ILE A 78 15.25 -9.44 -9.99
C ILE A 78 15.14 -10.90 -10.46
N LYS A 79 14.85 -11.83 -9.55
CA LYS A 79 14.67 -13.25 -9.89
C LYS A 79 13.47 -13.45 -10.83
N LEU A 80 12.35 -12.77 -10.58
CA LEU A 80 11.14 -12.87 -11.40
C LEU A 80 11.29 -12.15 -12.74
N SER A 81 11.94 -11.00 -12.77
CA SER A 81 12.24 -10.25 -14.01
C SER A 81 13.23 -11.00 -14.90
N GLY A 82 14.08 -11.83 -14.29
CA GLY A 82 15.13 -12.56 -14.99
C GLY A 82 16.30 -11.68 -15.46
N ILE A 83 17.33 -12.32 -15.98
CA ILE A 83 18.52 -11.67 -16.54
C ILE A 83 18.59 -12.03 -18.03
N SER A 84 18.61 -11.04 -18.90
CA SER A 84 18.62 -11.21 -20.36
C SER A 84 19.65 -10.30 -21.01
N LYS A 85 20.14 -10.71 -22.20
CA LYS A 85 20.88 -9.82 -23.09
C LYS A 85 19.95 -8.95 -23.93
N ALA A 86 18.72 -9.37 -24.14
CA ALA A 86 17.69 -8.56 -24.79
C ALA A 86 17.10 -7.56 -23.80
N GLN A 87 16.85 -6.34 -24.28
CA GLN A 87 16.18 -5.31 -23.51
C GLN A 87 14.80 -5.79 -23.05
N SER A 88 14.50 -5.67 -21.77
CA SER A 88 13.23 -6.05 -21.19
C SER A 88 12.64 -4.90 -20.37
N SER A 89 11.31 -4.85 -20.34
CA SER A 89 10.55 -3.94 -19.46
C SER A 89 9.69 -4.77 -18.54
N SER A 90 9.76 -4.47 -17.26
CA SER A 90 8.87 -5.04 -16.23
C SER A 90 7.85 -4.01 -15.80
N ASP A 91 6.64 -4.44 -15.54
CA ASP A 91 5.63 -3.59 -14.95
C ASP A 91 5.99 -3.23 -13.50
N TYR A 92 5.73 -1.98 -13.12
CA TYR A 92 6.01 -1.51 -11.76
C TYR A 92 5.23 -2.29 -10.70
N SER A 93 4.04 -2.77 -11.03
CA SER A 93 3.21 -3.61 -10.15
C SER A 93 3.90 -4.90 -9.71
N LEU A 94 4.83 -5.45 -10.51
CA LEU A 94 5.64 -6.61 -10.13
C LEU A 94 6.57 -6.28 -8.96
N LEU A 95 7.16 -5.09 -8.96
CA LEU A 95 7.99 -4.61 -7.84
C LEU A 95 7.15 -4.44 -6.57
N GLU A 96 5.95 -3.87 -6.70
CA GLU A 96 5.00 -3.73 -5.58
C GLU A 96 4.48 -5.08 -5.08
N TYR A 97 4.24 -6.03 -5.97
CA TYR A 97 3.89 -7.39 -5.60
C TYR A 97 4.98 -8.04 -4.73
N CYS A 98 6.25 -7.92 -5.13
CA CYS A 98 7.36 -8.52 -4.38
C CYS A 98 7.46 -7.97 -2.94
N ILE A 99 7.30 -6.66 -2.73
CA ILE A 99 7.34 -6.10 -1.37
C ILE A 99 6.10 -6.49 -0.56
N ARG A 100 4.92 -6.52 -1.19
CA ARG A 100 3.67 -6.92 -0.53
C ARG A 100 3.76 -8.35 -0.01
N GLU A 101 4.24 -9.29 -0.84
CA GLU A 101 4.41 -10.69 -0.43
C GLU A 101 5.46 -10.86 0.67
N ASP A 102 6.56 -10.10 0.62
CA ASP A 102 7.59 -10.17 1.66
C ASP A 102 7.09 -9.62 3.01
N LEU A 103 6.42 -8.48 2.99
CA LEU A 103 5.90 -7.86 4.22
C LEU A 103 4.71 -8.61 4.82
N LYS A 104 3.93 -9.27 3.97
CA LYS A 104 2.72 -10.01 4.34
C LYS A 104 2.95 -10.99 5.50
N LEU A 105 4.10 -11.65 5.51
CA LEU A 105 4.47 -12.63 6.54
C LEU A 105 5.35 -12.05 7.66
N LYS A 106 5.97 -10.90 7.45
CA LYS A 106 7.02 -10.39 8.34
C LYS A 106 6.58 -9.22 9.22
N LYS A 107 5.50 -8.53 8.85
CA LYS A 107 5.15 -7.26 9.50
C LYS A 107 3.77 -7.29 10.14
N PRO A 108 3.59 -6.59 11.27
CA PRO A 108 2.28 -6.38 11.85
C PRO A 108 1.41 -5.52 10.92
N ARG A 109 0.11 -5.76 10.97
CA ARG A 109 -0.89 -5.01 10.19
C ARG A 109 -1.71 -4.15 11.15
N TYR A 110 -1.76 -2.87 10.89
CA TYR A 110 -2.54 -1.91 11.65
C TYR A 110 -3.79 -1.48 10.86
N MET A 111 -4.82 -1.09 11.58
CA MET A 111 -5.99 -0.46 11.00
C MET A 111 -5.76 1.05 10.90
N ALA A 112 -6.03 1.61 9.75
CA ALA A 112 -6.00 3.05 9.47
C ALA A 112 -7.21 3.40 8.61
N VAL A 113 -7.86 4.52 8.90
CA VAL A 113 -9.01 5.03 8.15
C VAL A 113 -8.59 6.32 7.47
N LEU A 114 -8.67 6.36 6.14
CA LEU A 114 -8.15 7.45 5.32
C LEU A 114 -9.22 8.49 4.92
N ASP A 115 -10.47 8.05 4.80
CA ASP A 115 -11.63 8.90 4.56
C ASP A 115 -12.73 8.55 5.57
N PRO A 116 -12.61 9.07 6.81
CA PRO A 116 -13.44 8.63 7.92
C PRO A 116 -14.89 9.10 7.81
N ILE A 117 -15.81 8.18 8.11
CA ILE A 117 -17.16 8.49 8.56
C ILE A 117 -17.38 7.90 9.93
N LYS A 118 -18.19 8.56 10.75
CA LYS A 118 -18.49 8.11 12.11
C LYS A 118 -19.45 6.91 12.06
N LEU A 119 -19.17 5.89 12.87
CA LEU A 119 -20.07 4.77 13.13
C LEU A 119 -20.43 4.78 14.63
N VAL A 120 -21.70 4.86 14.93
CA VAL A 120 -22.23 4.86 16.31
C VAL A 120 -22.95 3.56 16.58
N ILE A 121 -22.57 2.86 17.64
CA ILE A 121 -23.23 1.61 18.06
C ILE A 121 -24.29 1.95 19.11
N ASP A 122 -25.55 2.07 18.69
CA ASP A 122 -26.63 2.60 19.51
C ASP A 122 -26.94 1.73 20.73
N ASN A 123 -26.81 0.43 20.61
CA ASN A 123 -27.08 -0.54 21.68
C ASN A 123 -25.81 -0.94 22.48
N TYR A 124 -24.71 -0.19 22.36
CA TYR A 124 -23.51 -0.45 23.14
C TYR A 124 -23.64 0.23 24.52
N GLU A 125 -23.66 -0.61 25.56
CA GLU A 125 -23.74 -0.17 26.95
C GLU A 125 -22.34 -0.27 27.59
N GLY A 126 -21.88 0.81 28.21
CA GLY A 126 -20.58 0.87 28.87
C GLY A 126 -19.61 1.90 28.27
N GLU A 127 -18.46 2.06 28.94
CA GLU A 127 -17.46 3.08 28.58
C GLU A 127 -16.46 2.59 27.51
N GLY A 128 -16.46 1.32 27.20
CA GLY A 128 -15.58 0.68 26.23
C GLY A 128 -14.95 -0.61 26.79
N GLU A 129 -14.28 -1.34 25.93
CA GLU A 129 -13.54 -2.56 26.27
C GLU A 129 -12.23 -2.63 25.49
N ILE A 130 -11.33 -3.51 25.93
CA ILE A 130 -10.09 -3.81 25.23
C ILE A 130 -10.24 -5.14 24.51
N LEU A 131 -10.04 -5.13 23.20
CA LEU A 131 -10.00 -6.30 22.35
C LEU A 131 -8.56 -6.70 22.05
N ARG A 132 -8.29 -8.00 21.99
CA ARG A 132 -7.01 -8.55 21.53
C ARG A 132 -7.13 -8.94 20.07
N ILE A 133 -6.32 -8.32 19.23
CA ILE A 133 -6.33 -8.53 17.79
C ILE A 133 -4.95 -9.04 17.34
N PRO A 134 -4.89 -10.15 16.58
CA PRO A 134 -3.63 -10.64 16.03
C PRO A 134 -2.90 -9.55 15.22
N ASN A 135 -1.63 -9.39 15.46
CA ASN A 135 -0.79 -8.46 14.70
C ASN A 135 -0.66 -8.89 13.24
N ASN A 136 -0.77 -10.19 12.98
CA ASN A 136 -0.76 -10.74 11.63
C ASN A 136 -1.53 -12.06 11.62
N LEU A 137 -2.50 -12.20 10.71
CA LEU A 137 -3.34 -13.41 10.61
C LEU A 137 -2.59 -14.62 10.03
N GLU A 138 -1.46 -14.40 9.36
CA GLU A 138 -0.67 -15.44 8.70
C GLU A 138 0.62 -15.79 9.46
N ASN A 139 0.94 -15.05 10.52
CA ASN A 139 2.14 -15.25 11.33
C ASN A 139 1.85 -15.00 12.82
N GLU A 140 1.46 -16.05 13.52
CA GLU A 140 1.15 -16.02 14.96
C GLU A 140 2.33 -15.61 15.83
N ALA A 141 3.58 -15.80 15.35
CA ALA A 141 4.78 -15.40 16.09
C ALA A 141 4.88 -13.87 16.31
N LEU A 142 4.13 -13.06 15.54
CA LEU A 142 4.04 -11.64 15.76
C LEU A 142 3.11 -11.25 16.93
N GLY A 143 2.42 -12.22 17.55
CA GLY A 143 1.57 -12.02 18.71
C GLY A 143 0.32 -11.18 18.41
N GLU A 144 -0.23 -10.62 19.48
CA GLU A 144 -1.46 -9.83 19.47
C GLU A 144 -1.19 -8.43 20.02
N ARG A 145 -2.09 -7.50 19.74
CA ARG A 145 -2.13 -6.18 20.35
C ARG A 145 -3.48 -5.90 20.98
N GLU A 146 -3.48 -5.03 21.96
CA GLU A 146 -4.67 -4.49 22.58
C GLU A 146 -5.20 -3.30 21.77
N VAL A 147 -6.50 -3.32 21.46
CA VAL A 147 -7.20 -2.29 20.71
C VAL A 147 -8.45 -1.91 21.47
N SER A 148 -8.62 -0.63 21.74
CA SER A 148 -9.82 -0.09 22.37
C SER A 148 -11.01 -0.23 21.42
N PHE A 149 -12.18 -0.55 21.99
CA PHE A 149 -13.46 -0.62 21.31
C PHE A 149 -14.53 0.07 22.16
N SER A 150 -15.21 1.04 21.59
CA SER A 150 -16.26 1.80 22.28
C SER A 150 -17.49 2.01 21.39
N LYS A 151 -18.44 2.80 21.88
CA LYS A 151 -19.67 3.16 21.17
C LYS A 151 -19.40 3.89 19.85
N ASP A 152 -18.41 4.79 19.85
CA ASP A 152 -18.08 5.66 18.73
C ASP A 152 -16.83 5.17 18.02
N LEU A 153 -16.97 4.88 16.74
CA LEU A 153 -15.89 4.38 15.87
C LEU A 153 -15.79 5.22 14.60
N TYR A 154 -14.67 5.09 13.88
CA TYR A 154 -14.56 5.54 12.50
C TYR A 154 -14.35 4.34 11.58
N ILE A 155 -14.99 4.39 10.41
CA ILE A 155 -14.83 3.45 9.30
C ILE A 155 -14.52 4.21 8.01
N GLU A 156 -14.04 3.52 6.98
CA GLU A 156 -13.91 4.13 5.66
C GLU A 156 -15.27 4.49 5.09
N ARG A 157 -15.36 5.63 4.42
CA ARG A 157 -16.57 6.05 3.71
C ARG A 157 -17.05 4.99 2.74
N ASP A 158 -16.13 4.37 2.00
CA ASP A 158 -16.42 3.32 1.02
C ASP A 158 -16.89 2.00 1.65
N ASP A 159 -16.79 1.86 2.98
CA ASP A 159 -17.28 0.68 3.71
C ASP A 159 -18.78 0.74 4.03
N PHE A 160 -19.44 1.87 3.80
CA PHE A 160 -20.89 2.00 3.92
C PHE A 160 -21.53 2.60 2.67
N MET A 161 -22.59 1.99 2.18
CA MET A 161 -23.37 2.50 1.05
C MET A 161 -24.86 2.24 1.26
N PRO A 162 -25.72 3.30 1.29
CA PRO A 162 -27.17 3.14 1.46
C PRO A 162 -27.83 2.39 0.30
N ASP A 163 -27.42 2.70 -0.93
CA ASP A 163 -27.90 2.10 -2.17
C ASP A 163 -26.76 1.43 -2.96
N PRO A 164 -26.40 0.19 -2.59
CA PRO A 164 -25.21 -0.46 -3.10
C PRO A 164 -25.42 -1.14 -4.46
N PRO A 165 -24.37 -1.26 -5.28
CA PRO A 165 -24.39 -2.09 -6.47
C PRO A 165 -24.46 -3.59 -6.11
N LYS A 166 -24.98 -4.42 -7.05
CA LYS A 166 -25.29 -5.86 -6.83
C LYS A 166 -24.16 -6.72 -6.20
N LYS A 167 -22.90 -6.33 -6.31
CA LYS A 167 -21.75 -7.11 -5.80
C LYS A 167 -21.09 -6.50 -4.56
N TYR A 168 -21.67 -5.48 -3.98
CA TYR A 168 -21.12 -4.83 -2.79
C TYR A 168 -21.21 -5.75 -1.56
N LYS A 169 -20.08 -5.98 -0.91
CA LYS A 169 -19.95 -6.93 0.21
C LYS A 169 -19.59 -6.23 1.54
N ARG A 170 -19.96 -4.97 1.67
CA ARG A 170 -19.69 -4.19 2.86
C ARG A 170 -20.96 -3.78 3.56
N LEU A 171 -20.89 -2.87 4.51
CA LEU A 171 -22.03 -2.45 5.33
C LEU A 171 -23.08 -1.72 4.47
N THR A 172 -24.35 -2.13 4.63
CA THR A 172 -25.51 -1.49 4.01
C THR A 172 -26.66 -1.51 5.00
N MET A 173 -27.80 -0.93 4.64
CA MET A 173 -29.01 -1.04 5.47
C MET A 173 -29.53 -2.47 5.61
N GLU A 174 -29.20 -3.37 4.67
CA GLU A 174 -29.65 -4.75 4.67
C GLU A 174 -28.63 -5.74 5.21
N ASN A 175 -27.33 -5.50 4.91
CA ASN A 175 -26.24 -6.43 5.20
C ASN A 175 -25.54 -6.09 6.51
N GLU A 176 -25.30 -7.09 7.33
CA GLU A 176 -24.37 -6.99 8.46
C GLU A 176 -22.94 -7.34 8.04
N VAL A 177 -21.98 -6.70 8.69
CA VAL A 177 -20.56 -6.95 8.48
C VAL A 177 -19.86 -7.20 9.82
N ARG A 178 -18.69 -7.85 9.76
CA ARG A 178 -17.80 -7.96 10.92
C ARG A 178 -16.87 -6.76 10.98
N LEU A 179 -16.83 -6.09 12.09
CA LEU A 179 -15.71 -5.22 12.45
C LEU A 179 -14.50 -6.10 12.77
N MET A 180 -13.38 -5.87 12.09
CA MET A 180 -12.19 -6.73 12.15
C MET A 180 -11.75 -6.96 13.60
N GLY A 181 -11.68 -8.22 14.02
CA GLY A 181 -11.31 -8.61 15.40
C GLY A 181 -12.34 -8.26 16.47
N ALA A 182 -13.53 -7.76 16.11
CA ALA A 182 -14.58 -7.33 17.04
C ALA A 182 -15.90 -8.09 16.80
N TYR A 183 -16.96 -7.39 16.52
CA TYR A 183 -18.35 -7.89 16.48
C TYR A 183 -18.98 -7.76 15.09
N PHE A 184 -20.13 -8.39 14.91
CA PHE A 184 -21.01 -8.07 13.78
C PHE A 184 -21.80 -6.80 14.09
N VAL A 185 -21.91 -5.93 13.10
CA VAL A 185 -22.71 -4.72 13.15
C VAL A 185 -23.68 -4.67 11.97
N LYS A 186 -24.84 -4.10 12.20
CA LYS A 186 -25.90 -3.87 11.21
C LYS A 186 -26.31 -2.41 11.27
N ALA A 187 -26.34 -1.72 10.13
CA ALA A 187 -26.82 -0.35 10.06
C ALA A 187 -28.35 -0.30 10.27
N VAL A 188 -28.80 0.70 11.03
CA VAL A 188 -30.22 0.96 11.33
C VAL A 188 -30.67 2.32 10.80
N SER A 189 -29.76 3.29 10.74
CA SER A 189 -29.99 4.60 10.12
C SER A 189 -28.67 5.26 9.77
N TYR A 190 -28.72 6.36 9.05
CA TYR A 190 -27.54 7.19 8.74
C TYR A 190 -27.91 8.66 8.63
N GLU A 191 -26.94 9.54 8.80
CA GLU A 191 -27.06 10.98 8.67
C GLU A 191 -26.21 11.46 7.49
N CYS A 192 -26.72 12.49 6.79
CA CYS A 192 -26.03 13.15 5.70
C CYS A 192 -25.79 14.63 5.98
N ASN A 193 -24.75 15.17 5.39
CA ASN A 193 -24.56 16.62 5.34
C ASN A 193 -25.49 17.28 4.29
N GLU A 194 -25.41 18.60 4.15
CA GLU A 194 -26.22 19.39 3.21
C GLU A 194 -25.97 18.99 1.74
N GLU A 195 -24.83 18.40 1.43
CA GLU A 195 -24.45 17.91 0.09
C GLU A 195 -24.94 16.49 -0.19
N GLY A 196 -25.59 15.83 0.80
CA GLY A 196 -26.05 14.45 0.69
C GLY A 196 -24.98 13.39 0.97
N ASN A 197 -23.78 13.79 1.41
CA ASN A 197 -22.73 12.83 1.78
C ASN A 197 -22.99 12.26 3.18
N VAL A 198 -22.87 10.95 3.34
CA VAL A 198 -23.00 10.27 4.64
C VAL A 198 -21.90 10.74 5.59
N THR A 199 -22.30 11.15 6.80
CA THR A 199 -21.39 11.61 7.86
C THR A 199 -21.40 10.71 9.09
N VAL A 200 -22.56 10.14 9.42
CA VAL A 200 -22.73 9.23 10.56
C VAL A 200 -23.54 8.01 10.13
N VAL A 201 -23.13 6.83 10.57
CA VAL A 201 -23.89 5.58 10.41
C VAL A 201 -24.23 5.07 11.79
N HIS A 202 -25.52 4.91 12.07
CA HIS A 202 -26.04 4.30 13.31
C HIS A 202 -26.17 2.80 13.12
N CYS A 203 -25.58 2.05 14.03
CA CYS A 203 -25.57 0.58 13.98
C CYS A 203 -26.02 -0.04 15.29
N THR A 204 -26.50 -1.27 15.20
CA THR A 204 -26.56 -2.18 16.33
C THR A 204 -25.49 -3.26 16.19
N TYR A 205 -24.94 -3.72 17.34
CA TYR A 205 -24.02 -4.84 17.36
C TYR A 205 -24.64 -6.06 18.05
N ASP A 206 -24.12 -7.25 17.77
CA ASP A 206 -24.51 -8.47 18.45
C ASP A 206 -23.36 -8.95 19.35
N PRO A 207 -23.49 -8.84 20.70
CA PRO A 207 -22.45 -9.25 21.64
C PRO A 207 -21.99 -10.70 21.51
N LYS A 208 -22.90 -11.60 21.05
CA LYS A 208 -22.59 -13.02 20.87
C LYS A 208 -21.55 -13.28 19.78
N THR A 209 -21.40 -12.33 18.84
CA THR A 209 -20.54 -12.48 17.67
C THR A 209 -19.10 -12.05 17.90
N LYS A 210 -18.68 -11.81 19.15
CA LYS A 210 -17.30 -11.42 19.49
C LYS A 210 -16.30 -12.34 18.80
N SER A 211 -15.28 -11.75 18.19
CA SER A 211 -14.21 -12.54 17.56
C SER A 211 -13.56 -13.46 18.59
N GLY A 212 -13.37 -14.73 18.23
CA GLY A 212 -12.84 -15.75 19.16
C GLY A 212 -13.89 -16.39 20.07
N SER A 213 -15.18 -15.97 20.05
CA SER A 213 -16.24 -16.59 20.89
C SER A 213 -16.71 -17.97 20.41
N GLY A 214 -16.27 -18.43 19.24
CA GLY A 214 -16.77 -19.66 18.63
C GLY A 214 -18.15 -19.53 17.96
N PHE A 215 -18.66 -18.31 17.77
CA PHE A 215 -19.93 -18.06 17.11
C PHE A 215 -19.93 -18.53 15.65
N THR A 216 -20.89 -19.41 15.30
CA THR A 216 -21.00 -20.02 13.95
C THR A 216 -22.42 -20.03 13.39
N GLU A 217 -23.41 -19.47 14.10
CA GLU A 217 -24.83 -19.53 13.71
C GLU A 217 -25.11 -18.82 12.37
N ARG A 218 -24.35 -17.77 12.06
CA ARG A 218 -24.44 -17.03 10.78
C ARG A 218 -23.10 -16.44 10.39
N LYS A 219 -22.98 -16.01 9.12
CA LYS A 219 -21.78 -15.38 8.57
C LYS A 219 -22.09 -13.95 8.18
N ALA A 220 -21.23 -13.02 8.57
CA ALA A 220 -21.28 -11.65 8.08
C ALA A 220 -21.01 -11.60 6.57
N LYS A 221 -21.57 -10.59 5.89
CA LYS A 221 -21.39 -10.39 4.44
C LYS A 221 -19.94 -10.09 4.06
N GLY A 222 -19.22 -9.43 4.94
CA GLY A 222 -17.82 -9.05 4.78
C GLY A 222 -17.20 -8.67 6.11
N THR A 223 -15.93 -8.29 6.06
CA THR A 223 -15.20 -7.73 7.22
C THR A 223 -14.66 -6.37 6.81
N ILE A 224 -14.86 -5.37 7.65
CA ILE A 224 -14.33 -4.01 7.47
C ILE A 224 -13.38 -3.67 8.60
N HIS A 225 -12.41 -2.78 8.35
CA HIS A 225 -11.55 -2.24 9.41
C HIS A 225 -12.18 -1.00 10.04
N TRP A 226 -11.67 -0.61 11.19
CA TRP A 226 -12.22 0.46 11.99
C TRP A 226 -11.18 0.98 12.97
N VAL A 227 -11.41 2.17 13.52
CA VAL A 227 -10.63 2.72 14.64
C VAL A 227 -11.59 3.29 15.69
N ASP A 228 -11.20 3.20 16.95
CA ASP A 228 -11.97 3.78 18.07
C ASP A 228 -11.81 5.29 18.12
N ALA A 229 -12.91 6.03 18.09
CA ALA A 229 -12.90 7.49 18.06
C ALA A 229 -12.24 8.13 19.29
N LYS A 230 -12.22 7.43 20.45
CA LYS A 230 -11.61 7.96 21.69
C LYS A 230 -10.09 7.84 21.71
N THR A 231 -9.54 6.80 21.07
CA THR A 231 -8.11 6.45 21.17
C THR A 231 -7.36 6.57 19.85
N ALA A 232 -8.06 6.71 18.74
CA ALA A 232 -7.43 7.00 17.45
C ALA A 232 -6.73 8.36 17.47
N PHE A 233 -5.58 8.44 16.87
CA PHE A 233 -4.88 9.70 16.65
C PHE A 233 -4.85 10.04 15.16
N GLN A 234 -4.90 11.33 14.89
CA GLN A 234 -4.79 11.83 13.52
C GLN A 234 -3.34 11.75 13.05
N ALA A 235 -3.17 11.46 11.78
CA ALA A 235 -1.88 11.38 11.13
C ALA A 235 -1.94 11.96 9.73
N GLU A 236 -0.94 12.72 9.34
CA GLU A 236 -0.76 13.13 7.95
C GLU A 236 -0.54 11.90 7.07
N VAL A 237 -1.35 11.74 6.05
CA VAL A 237 -1.25 10.65 5.09
C VAL A 237 -0.80 11.17 3.74
N ARG A 238 0.35 10.69 3.28
CA ARG A 238 0.90 11.01 1.96
C ARG A 238 0.63 9.88 0.99
N LEU A 239 -0.29 10.10 0.07
CA LEU A 239 -0.61 9.15 -1.00
C LEU A 239 0.27 9.45 -2.20
N TYR A 240 1.14 8.50 -2.54
CA TYR A 240 2.07 8.61 -3.65
C TYR A 240 1.54 7.87 -4.87
N GLU A 241 1.36 8.61 -5.96
CA GLU A 241 1.05 8.10 -7.29
C GLU A 241 2.32 7.97 -8.13
N GLN A 242 2.19 7.37 -9.30
CA GLN A 242 3.29 7.26 -10.25
C GLN A 242 3.71 8.66 -10.73
N LEU A 243 5.02 8.92 -10.72
CA LEU A 243 5.57 10.21 -11.11
C LEU A 243 5.45 10.48 -12.61
N ILE A 244 5.49 9.42 -13.43
CA ILE A 244 5.35 9.47 -14.90
C ILE A 244 4.14 8.63 -15.30
N ASP A 245 3.36 9.14 -16.23
CA ASP A 245 2.30 8.42 -16.92
C ASP A 245 2.76 8.21 -18.38
N GLU A 246 3.27 7.01 -18.69
CA GLU A 246 3.80 6.71 -20.02
C GLU A 246 2.72 6.66 -21.10
N GLU A 247 1.45 6.46 -20.74
CA GLU A 247 0.32 6.53 -21.70
C GLU A 247 0.12 7.96 -22.23
N LYS A 248 0.44 8.97 -21.41
CA LYS A 248 0.41 10.38 -21.81
C LYS A 248 1.72 10.85 -22.46
N GLY A 249 2.70 9.95 -22.58
CA GLY A 249 4.03 10.23 -23.09
C GLY A 249 5.02 10.68 -22.01
N LYS A 250 6.21 10.10 -22.06
CA LYS A 250 7.26 10.34 -21.06
C LYS A 250 7.89 11.73 -21.13
N LEU A 251 7.93 12.31 -22.33
CA LEU A 251 8.55 13.60 -22.59
C LEU A 251 7.56 14.55 -23.24
N ASN A 252 7.62 15.81 -22.85
CA ASN A 252 6.96 16.91 -23.52
C ASN A 252 7.64 17.21 -24.88
N ALA A 253 7.00 18.05 -25.71
CA ALA A 253 7.54 18.47 -27.01
C ALA A 253 8.92 19.17 -26.91
N ASP A 254 9.22 19.80 -25.78
CA ASP A 254 10.50 20.46 -25.49
C ASP A 254 11.58 19.52 -24.94
N GLY A 255 11.28 18.22 -24.83
CA GLY A 255 12.17 17.19 -24.29
C GLY A 255 12.27 17.16 -22.76
N SER A 256 11.48 17.97 -22.05
CA SER A 256 11.35 17.86 -20.59
C SER A 256 10.50 16.65 -20.21
N LEU A 257 10.62 16.21 -18.93
CA LEU A 257 9.78 15.12 -18.43
C LEU A 257 8.33 15.59 -18.29
N ASN A 258 7.42 14.77 -18.80
CA ASN A 258 5.99 14.91 -18.55
C ASN A 258 5.66 14.21 -17.24
N PHE A 259 5.74 14.92 -16.13
CA PHE A 259 5.47 14.37 -14.82
C PHE A 259 4.01 14.61 -14.40
N ASN A 260 3.49 13.68 -13.59
CA ASN A 260 2.17 13.78 -13.00
C ASN A 260 2.18 14.79 -11.82
N PRO A 261 1.54 15.96 -11.94
CA PRO A 261 1.49 16.95 -10.88
C PRO A 261 0.76 16.45 -9.63
N ASN A 262 -0.13 15.46 -9.79
CA ASN A 262 -0.89 14.83 -8.70
C ASN A 262 -0.20 13.59 -8.14
N SER A 263 1.11 13.42 -8.41
CA SER A 263 1.88 12.27 -7.92
C SER A 263 2.04 12.23 -6.39
N LEU A 264 1.67 13.26 -5.69
CA LEU A 264 1.61 13.33 -4.23
C LEU A 264 0.30 14.03 -3.83
N ASN A 265 -0.52 13.33 -3.06
CA ASN A 265 -1.73 13.84 -2.41
C ASN A 265 -1.56 13.70 -0.90
N VAL A 266 -1.67 14.81 -0.17
CA VAL A 266 -1.57 14.86 1.29
C VAL A 266 -2.97 15.01 1.86
N LYS A 267 -3.33 14.12 2.79
CA LYS A 267 -4.57 14.16 3.58
C LYS A 267 -4.19 14.36 5.05
N GLU A 268 -4.94 15.21 5.73
CA GLU A 268 -4.82 15.47 7.16
C GLU A 268 -5.97 14.82 7.93
#